data_430937557a861efc6971637cd007b231
#
_entry.id   430937557a861efc6971637cd007b231
#
_cell.length_a   1.000
_cell.length_b   1.000
_cell.length_c   1.000
_cell.angle_alpha   90.00
_cell.angle_beta   90.00
_cell.angle_gamma   90.00
#
_symmetry.space_group_name_H-M   'P 1'
#
loop_
_entity.id
_entity.type
_entity.pdbx_description
1 polymer ?
#
loop_
_entity_poly.entity_id
_entity_poly.type
_entity_poly.pdbx_seq_one_letter_code
_entity_poly.pdbx_strand_id
1 'polypeptide(L)' 'MFKLIQRGQIFSDSHGWPVIIAGSDEKTVRYWRQGRINTASFDRFNNDFEPLSREEAHQIRAELEQSEHIKKLRAQRAA' A
#
# COMPACT_ATOMS: atom_id res chain seq x y z
N MET A 1 20.12 -7.50 -4.21
CA MET A 1 19.46 -6.80 -5.33
C MET A 1 18.42 -5.85 -4.77
N PHE A 2 18.47 -4.61 -5.18
CA PHE A 2 17.55 -3.60 -4.67
C PHE A 2 16.19 -3.72 -5.37
N LYS A 3 15.12 -3.77 -4.58
CA LYS A 3 13.77 -3.63 -5.12
C LYS A 3 13.52 -2.15 -5.39
N LEU A 4 13.08 -1.83 -6.59
CA LEU A 4 12.71 -0.46 -6.91
C LEU A 4 11.38 -0.14 -6.23
N ILE A 5 11.42 0.79 -5.29
CA ILE A 5 10.23 1.18 -4.53
C ILE A 5 9.75 2.52 -5.04
N GLN A 6 8.54 2.54 -5.58
CA GLN A 6 7.93 3.74 -6.16
C GLN A 6 6.64 4.08 -5.44
N ARG A 7 6.37 5.37 -5.32
CA ARG A 7 5.11 5.87 -4.77
C ARG A 7 3.92 5.33 -5.56
N GLY A 8 2.92 4.85 -4.86
CA GLY A 8 1.71 4.27 -5.46
C GLY A 8 1.83 2.79 -5.80
N GLN A 9 3.01 2.20 -5.67
CA GLN A 9 3.23 0.78 -5.89
C GLN A 9 2.57 -0.02 -4.76
N ILE A 10 2.05 -1.21 -5.10
CA ILE A 10 1.40 -2.07 -4.11
C ILE A 10 2.30 -3.26 -3.80
N PHE A 11 2.51 -3.48 -2.51
CA PHE A 11 3.25 -4.63 -1.98
C PHE A 11 2.34 -5.44 -1.06
N SER A 12 2.76 -6.65 -0.73
CA SER A 12 2.12 -7.48 0.27
C SER A 12 3.02 -7.56 1.50
N ASP A 13 2.45 -7.40 2.70
CA ASP A 13 3.22 -7.57 3.94
C ASP A 13 3.34 -9.05 4.31
N SER A 14 4.02 -9.34 5.44
CA SER A 14 4.24 -10.72 5.89
C SER A 14 2.96 -11.44 6.27
N HIS A 15 1.87 -10.72 6.50
CA HIS A 15 0.56 -11.30 6.81
C HIS A 15 -0.37 -11.39 5.60
N GLY A 16 0.11 -11.02 4.41
CA GLY A 16 -0.67 -11.06 3.20
C GLY A 16 -1.55 -9.83 2.95
N TRP A 17 -1.41 -8.78 3.76
CA TRP A 17 -2.18 -7.56 3.58
C TRP A 17 -1.56 -6.67 2.51
N PRO A 18 -2.38 -6.08 1.63
CA PRO A 18 -1.85 -5.13 0.66
C PRO A 18 -1.46 -3.81 1.32
N VAL A 19 -0.34 -3.27 0.90
CA VAL A 19 0.14 -1.96 1.35
C VAL A 19 0.47 -1.11 0.12
N ILE A 20 0.20 0.19 0.21
CA ILE A 20 0.46 1.13 -0.89
C ILE A 20 1.59 2.06 -0.46
N ILE A 21 2.60 2.17 -1.29
CA ILE A 21 3.76 3.01 -0.99
C ILE A 21 3.34 4.49 -1.03
N ALA A 22 3.49 5.18 0.10
CA ALA A 22 3.23 6.61 0.21
C ALA A 22 4.47 7.43 -0.14
N GLY A 23 5.66 6.92 0.16
CA GLY A 23 6.91 7.56 -0.14
C GLY A 23 8.07 6.81 0.48
N SER A 24 9.29 7.22 0.15
CA SER A 24 10.49 6.64 0.73
C SER A 24 11.59 7.68 0.83
N ASP A 25 12.50 7.49 1.77
CA ASP A 25 13.72 8.26 1.87
C ASP A 25 14.93 7.30 1.87
N GLU A 26 16.11 7.77 2.26
CA GLU A 26 17.33 6.96 2.21
C GLU A 26 17.31 5.75 3.15
N LYS A 27 16.51 5.78 4.20
CA LYS A 27 16.54 4.76 5.26
C LYS A 27 15.21 4.10 5.51
N THR A 28 14.10 4.72 5.13
CA THR A 28 12.77 4.24 5.49
C THR A 28 11.80 4.30 4.33
N VAL A 29 10.76 3.46 4.42
CA VAL A 29 9.65 3.43 3.48
C VAL A 29 8.38 3.73 4.26
N ARG A 30 7.56 4.66 3.75
CA ARG A 30 6.24 4.95 4.30
C ARG A 30 5.20 4.30 3.41
N TYR A 31 4.22 3.69 4.03
CA TYR A 31 3.18 2.97 3.30
C TYR A 31 1.84 3.06 4.01
N TRP A 32 0.78 2.93 3.23
CA TRP A 32 -0.59 2.84 3.72
C TRP A 32 -0.94 1.38 3.95
N ARG A 33 -1.45 1.07 5.14
CA ARG A 33 -1.98 -0.24 5.47
C ARG A 33 -3.28 -0.04 6.24
N GLN A 34 -4.38 -0.54 5.69
CA GLN A 34 -5.71 -0.41 6.32
C GLN A 34 -6.07 1.04 6.67
N GLY A 35 -5.74 1.97 5.78
CA GLY A 35 -6.07 3.38 5.95
C GLY A 35 -5.16 4.16 6.89
N ARG A 36 -4.05 3.57 7.34
CA ARG A 36 -3.07 4.22 8.22
C ARG A 36 -1.70 4.24 7.59
N ILE A 37 -0.96 5.32 7.84
CA ILE A 37 0.43 5.42 7.41
C ILE A 37 1.31 4.72 8.43
N ASN A 38 2.18 3.84 7.94
CA ASN A 38 3.19 3.16 8.73
C ASN A 38 4.56 3.41 8.11
N THR A 39 5.60 3.26 8.90
CA THR A 39 6.98 3.42 8.46
C THR A 39 7.78 2.18 8.80
N ALA A 40 8.59 1.72 7.85
CA ALA A 40 9.51 0.61 8.07
C ALA A 40 10.88 0.96 7.52
N SER A 41 11.94 0.41 8.13
CA SER A 41 13.28 0.55 7.56
C SER A 41 13.36 -0.17 6.22
N PHE A 42 14.28 0.25 5.35
CA PHE A 42 14.50 -0.43 4.08
C PHE A 42 14.81 -1.91 4.24
N ASP A 43 15.65 -2.25 5.20
CA ASP A 43 16.03 -3.63 5.47
C ASP A 43 14.83 -4.47 5.85
N ARG A 44 14.01 -3.98 6.76
CA ARG A 44 12.79 -4.66 7.17
C ARG A 44 11.79 -4.77 6.03
N PHE A 45 11.64 -3.70 5.26
CA PHE A 45 10.72 -3.69 4.13
C PHE A 45 11.15 -4.72 3.07
N ASN A 46 12.44 -4.77 2.73
CA ASN A 46 12.95 -5.75 1.78
C ASN A 46 12.81 -7.20 2.24
N ASN A 47 12.90 -7.44 3.55
CA ASN A 47 12.80 -8.78 4.09
C ASN A 47 11.36 -9.27 4.26
N ASP A 48 10.45 -8.38 4.65
CA ASP A 48 9.10 -8.75 5.07
C ASP A 48 8.04 -8.47 4.01
N PHE A 49 8.32 -7.63 3.03
CA PHE A 49 7.35 -7.20 2.04
C PHE A 49 7.73 -7.70 0.65
N GLU A 50 6.73 -8.08 -0.14
CA GLU A 50 6.92 -8.57 -1.50
C GLU A 50 6.10 -7.75 -2.49
N PRO A 51 6.66 -7.41 -3.66
CA PRO A 51 5.89 -6.74 -4.70
C PRO A 51 4.84 -7.71 -5.25
N LEU A 52 3.65 -7.19 -5.50
CA LEU A 52 2.60 -7.97 -6.14
C LEU A 52 2.83 -8.00 -7.65
N SER A 53 2.33 -9.06 -8.30
CA SER A 53 2.31 -9.12 -9.74
C SER A 53 1.42 -8.00 -10.30
N ARG A 54 1.58 -7.68 -11.59
CA ARG A 54 0.77 -6.64 -12.23
C ARG A 54 -0.72 -6.92 -12.12
N GLU A 55 -1.12 -8.18 -12.32
CA GLU A 55 -2.52 -8.59 -12.23
C GLU A 55 -3.07 -8.48 -10.81
N GLU A 56 -2.32 -8.97 -9.83
CA GLU A 56 -2.69 -8.88 -8.43
C GLU A 56 -2.79 -7.43 -7.97
N ALA A 57 -1.82 -6.61 -8.35
CA ALA A 57 -1.81 -5.19 -8.00
C ALA A 57 -3.01 -4.47 -8.61
N HIS A 58 -3.34 -4.77 -9.86
CA HIS A 58 -4.49 -4.17 -10.55
C HIS A 58 -5.81 -4.52 -9.85
N GLN A 59 -5.98 -5.79 -9.48
CA GLN A 59 -7.19 -6.26 -8.81
C GLN A 59 -7.35 -5.62 -7.43
N ILE A 60 -6.28 -5.56 -6.64
CA ILE A 60 -6.29 -4.94 -5.32
C ILE A 60 -6.55 -3.44 -5.41
N ARG A 61 -5.96 -2.77 -6.38
CA ARG A 61 -6.19 -1.33 -6.58
C ARG A 61 -7.65 -1.04 -6.87
N ALA A 62 -8.30 -1.86 -7.70
CA ALA A 62 -9.72 -1.71 -7.99
C ALA A 62 -10.56 -1.88 -6.73
N GLU A 63 -10.25 -2.87 -5.89
CA GLU A 63 -10.95 -3.08 -4.61
C GLU A 63 -10.77 -1.90 -3.67
N LEU A 64 -9.56 -1.36 -3.57
CA LEU A 64 -9.27 -0.21 -2.71
C LEU A 64 -9.99 1.04 -3.20
N GLU A 65 -10.03 1.27 -4.49
CA GLU A 65 -10.75 2.40 -5.09
C GLU A 65 -12.25 2.30 -4.82
N GLN A 66 -12.83 1.11 -4.95
CA GLN A 66 -14.23 0.90 -4.61
C GLN A 66 -14.52 1.18 -3.13
N SER A 67 -13.64 0.74 -2.27
CA SER A 67 -13.75 0.96 -0.83
C SER A 67 -13.74 2.45 -0.49
N GLU A 68 -12.83 3.21 -1.10
CA GLU A 68 -12.76 4.66 -0.91
C GLU A 68 -13.99 5.36 -1.48
N HIS A 69 -14.48 4.94 -2.64
CA HIS A 69 -15.66 5.50 -3.25
C HIS A 69 -16.88 5.32 -2.35
N ILE A 70 -17.06 4.13 -1.78
CA ILE A 70 -18.14 3.85 -0.83
C ILE A 70 -18.03 4.75 0.41
N LYS A 71 -16.84 4.95 0.93
CA LYS A 71 -16.61 5.85 2.08
C LYS A 71 -17.01 7.28 1.76
N LYS A 72 -16.65 7.77 0.56
CA LYS A 72 -17.02 9.11 0.14
C LYS A 72 -18.54 9.27 0.01
N LEU A 73 -19.21 8.29 -0.56
CA LEU A 73 -20.66 8.30 -0.67
C LEU A 73 -21.35 8.32 0.70
N ARG A 74 -20.86 7.54 1.65
CA ARG A 74 -21.38 7.53 3.01
C ARG A 74 -21.18 8.87 3.70
N ALA A 75 -20.02 9.48 3.53
CA ALA A 75 -19.74 10.79 4.12
C ALA A 75 -20.65 11.87 3.55
N GLN A 76 -20.94 11.84 2.27
CA GLN A 76 -21.87 12.78 1.63
C GLN A 76 -23.30 12.61 2.11
N ARG A 77 -23.72 11.37 2.38
CA ARG A 77 -25.07 11.09 2.89
C ARG A 77 -25.23 11.44 4.36
N ALA A 78 -24.16 11.41 5.12
CA ALA A 78 -24.17 11.73 6.54
C ALA A 78 -24.21 13.24 6.84
N ALA A 79 -23.99 14.04 5.83
CA ALA A 79 -23.97 15.50 5.98
C ALA A 79 -25.39 16.10 5.95
#